data_4680f6606369e536cbac835ea2b99617
#
_entry.id   4680f6606369e536cbac835ea2b99617
#
_cell.length_a   1.000
_cell.length_b   1.000
_cell.length_c   1.000
_cell.angle_alpha   90.00
_cell.angle_beta   90.00
_cell.angle_gamma   90.00
#
_symmetry.space_group_name_H-M   'P 1'
#
loop_
_entity.id
_entity.type
_entity.pdbx_description
1 polymer ?
#
loop_
_entity_poly.entity_id
_entity_poly.type
_entity_poly.pdbx_seq_one_letter_code
_entity_poly.pdbx_strand_id
1 'polypeptide(L)'
;MTDHPPRSPAGTSDALLPQQHLARQLRRGIASGTMLRGDRLLPEREMAQHLGVSRARLRQALDLLEAEGALFRRRGQGTFVQPPPATDAARLKSLAQRVSPQEVMEVRLQIEPALAGLAALRADDQARELFAQATQATLDAPDQHSYDAADDVFHYKIAEMAQNPLFLTVYEAIRTVRAQSSWATTRAAHYSPEVMAVLGQQHQTLAAAILKGDSPAATQIMQDHLHCVAETLLQSP
;
A
#
# COMPACT_ATOMS: atom_id res chain seq x y z
N MET A 1 -35.56 30.38 -46.32
CA MET A 1 -34.46 30.63 -45.36
C MET A 1 -35.04 30.35 -44.00
N THR A 2 -34.86 29.12 -43.53
CA THR A 2 -35.30 28.67 -42.19
C THR A 2 -34.03 28.40 -41.41
N ASP A 3 -33.78 29.30 -40.49
CA ASP A 3 -32.61 29.29 -39.58
C ASP A 3 -32.84 28.22 -38.50
N HIS A 4 -31.96 27.25 -38.45
CA HIS A 4 -31.95 26.21 -37.42
C HIS A 4 -30.87 26.57 -36.40
N PRO A 5 -31.19 26.73 -35.09
CA PRO A 5 -30.16 26.99 -34.11
C PRO A 5 -29.29 25.72 -33.87
N PRO A 6 -28.00 25.90 -33.60
CA PRO A 6 -27.10 24.78 -33.36
C PRO A 6 -27.46 24.03 -32.08
N ARG A 7 -27.56 22.69 -32.17
CA ARG A 7 -27.72 21.80 -31.00
C ARG A 7 -26.45 21.88 -30.15
N SER A 8 -26.60 22.29 -28.90
CA SER A 8 -25.57 22.16 -27.88
C SER A 8 -25.15 20.67 -27.71
N PRO A 9 -23.87 20.38 -27.56
CA PRO A 9 -23.44 19.01 -27.22
C PRO A 9 -24.00 18.66 -25.84
N ALA A 10 -24.79 17.59 -25.78
CA ALA A 10 -25.23 16.98 -24.52
C ALA A 10 -23.99 16.59 -23.71
N GLY A 11 -23.90 17.16 -22.51
CA GLY A 11 -22.90 16.79 -21.52
C GLY A 11 -22.94 15.27 -21.30
N THR A 12 -21.80 14.62 -21.49
CA THR A 12 -21.56 13.23 -21.12
C THR A 12 -21.77 13.13 -19.61
N SER A 13 -22.97 12.70 -19.24
CA SER A 13 -23.27 12.24 -17.87
C SER A 13 -22.31 11.09 -17.57
N ASP A 14 -21.38 11.33 -16.67
CA ASP A 14 -20.43 10.37 -16.14
C ASP A 14 -21.17 9.36 -15.25
N ALA A 15 -22.03 8.54 -15.88
CA ALA A 15 -22.76 7.47 -15.22
C ALA A 15 -21.78 6.34 -14.91
N LEU A 16 -21.32 6.30 -13.67
CA LEU A 16 -20.45 5.24 -13.15
C LEU A 16 -20.95 3.86 -13.56
N LEU A 17 -20.05 3.02 -14.05
CA LEU A 17 -20.37 1.62 -14.33
C LEU A 17 -20.92 0.95 -13.05
N PRO A 18 -21.86 0.00 -13.14
CA PRO A 18 -22.49 -0.64 -11.98
C PRO A 18 -21.51 -1.22 -10.96
N GLN A 19 -20.35 -1.68 -11.41
CA GLN A 19 -19.26 -2.18 -10.56
C GLN A 19 -18.55 -1.06 -9.77
N GLN A 20 -18.37 0.12 -10.38
CA GLN A 20 -17.77 1.29 -9.72
C GLN A 20 -18.69 1.84 -8.62
N HIS A 21 -20.02 1.79 -8.86
CA HIS A 21 -21.00 2.16 -7.83
C HIS A 21 -20.93 1.22 -6.62
N LEU A 22 -20.83 -0.09 -6.85
CA LEU A 22 -20.69 -1.08 -5.78
C LEU A 22 -19.36 -0.95 -5.02
N ALA A 23 -18.25 -0.70 -5.73
CA ALA A 23 -16.95 -0.42 -5.11
C ALA A 23 -17.01 0.82 -4.20
N ARG A 24 -17.72 1.87 -4.62
CA ARG A 24 -17.95 3.07 -3.78
C ARG A 24 -18.79 2.76 -2.53
N GLN A 25 -19.80 1.90 -2.63
CA GLN A 25 -20.58 1.46 -1.47
C GLN A 25 -19.72 0.65 -0.50
N LEU A 26 -18.90 -0.26 -1.03
CA LEU A 26 -17.93 -1.02 -0.22
C LEU A 26 -16.94 -0.12 0.50
N ARG A 27 -16.35 0.89 -0.17
CA ARG A 27 -15.46 1.87 0.49
C ARG A 27 -16.14 2.59 1.65
N ARG A 28 -17.40 3.02 1.48
CA ARG A 28 -18.17 3.64 2.57
C ARG A 28 -18.41 2.68 3.73
N GLY A 29 -18.76 1.42 3.44
CA GLY A 29 -18.95 0.39 4.45
C GLY A 29 -17.66 0.01 5.18
N ILE A 30 -16.52 0.05 4.49
CA ILE A 30 -15.19 -0.12 5.08
C ILE A 30 -14.87 1.05 6.00
N ALA A 31 -15.00 2.28 5.52
CA ALA A 31 -14.72 3.50 6.28
C ALA A 31 -15.59 3.63 7.54
N SER A 32 -16.86 3.18 7.48
CA SER A 32 -17.78 3.15 8.64
C SER A 32 -17.61 1.91 9.53
N GLY A 33 -16.75 0.96 9.18
CA GLY A 33 -16.57 -0.31 9.90
C GLY A 33 -17.68 -1.35 9.69
N THR A 34 -18.77 -1.03 8.99
CA THR A 34 -19.94 -1.93 8.83
C THR A 34 -19.63 -3.16 7.97
N MET A 35 -18.58 -3.12 7.15
CA MET A 35 -18.11 -4.25 6.33
C MET A 35 -16.89 -4.95 6.93
N LEU A 36 -16.52 -4.62 8.18
CA LEU A 36 -15.33 -5.14 8.83
C LEU A 36 -15.67 -6.04 10.02
N ARG A 37 -14.77 -7.00 10.25
CA ARG A 37 -14.64 -7.77 11.50
C ARG A 37 -13.18 -7.69 11.93
N GLY A 38 -12.87 -6.72 12.80
CA GLY A 38 -11.50 -6.32 13.10
C GLY A 38 -10.85 -5.67 11.86
N ASP A 39 -9.68 -6.17 11.48
CA ASP A 39 -8.89 -5.74 10.32
C ASP A 39 -9.30 -6.39 8.98
N ARG A 40 -10.27 -7.30 9.01
CA ARG A 40 -10.72 -8.10 7.85
C ARG A 40 -12.09 -7.67 7.36
N LEU A 41 -12.30 -7.81 6.05
CA LEU A 41 -13.66 -7.74 5.51
C LEU A 41 -14.51 -8.91 6.00
N LEU A 42 -15.81 -8.66 6.11
CA LEU A 42 -16.80 -9.72 6.31
C LEU A 42 -16.69 -10.77 5.20
N PRO A 43 -17.12 -12.03 5.46
CA PRO A 43 -17.17 -13.06 4.42
C PRO A 43 -17.97 -12.59 3.19
N GLU A 44 -17.49 -12.92 1.98
CA GLU A 44 -18.16 -12.51 0.72
C GLU A 44 -19.66 -12.84 0.70
N ARG A 45 -20.05 -13.98 1.28
CA ARG A 45 -21.47 -14.37 1.37
C ARG A 45 -22.27 -13.38 2.21
N GLU A 46 -21.73 -12.96 3.33
CA GLU A 46 -22.36 -12.02 4.26
C GLU A 46 -22.45 -10.63 3.63
N MET A 47 -21.37 -10.14 3.02
CA MET A 47 -21.37 -8.86 2.30
C MET A 47 -22.36 -8.85 1.11
N ALA A 48 -22.40 -9.93 0.32
CA ALA A 48 -23.32 -10.04 -0.81
C ALA A 48 -24.78 -9.98 -0.36
N GLN A 49 -25.13 -10.64 0.76
CA GLN A 49 -26.46 -10.57 1.38
C GLN A 49 -26.76 -9.16 1.88
N HIS A 50 -25.83 -8.54 2.59
CA HIS A 50 -25.99 -7.18 3.15
C HIS A 50 -26.20 -6.13 2.06
N LEU A 51 -25.49 -6.26 0.94
CA LEU A 51 -25.56 -5.32 -0.19
C LEU A 51 -26.65 -5.68 -1.22
N GLY A 52 -27.35 -6.81 -1.07
CA GLY A 52 -28.39 -7.26 -2.00
C GLY A 52 -27.86 -7.57 -3.41
N VAL A 53 -26.61 -8.03 -3.53
CA VAL A 53 -25.96 -8.31 -4.82
C VAL A 53 -25.55 -9.78 -4.95
N SER A 54 -25.33 -10.25 -6.19
CA SER A 54 -24.77 -11.58 -6.42
C SER A 54 -23.27 -11.62 -5.99
N ARG A 55 -22.81 -12.80 -5.58
CA ARG A 55 -21.38 -13.01 -5.22
C ARG A 55 -20.43 -12.69 -6.38
N ALA A 56 -20.84 -12.97 -7.63
CA ALA A 56 -20.04 -12.65 -8.80
C ALA A 56 -19.85 -11.13 -8.95
N ARG A 57 -20.93 -10.36 -8.78
CA ARG A 57 -20.88 -8.90 -8.85
C ARG A 57 -20.08 -8.30 -7.69
N LEU A 58 -20.20 -8.86 -6.48
CA LEU A 58 -19.40 -8.47 -5.34
C LEU A 58 -17.91 -8.68 -5.62
N ARG A 59 -17.53 -9.84 -6.17
CA ARG A 59 -16.13 -10.15 -6.51
C ARG A 59 -15.54 -9.16 -7.49
N GLN A 60 -16.27 -8.81 -8.55
CA GLN A 60 -15.82 -7.79 -9.51
C GLN A 60 -15.53 -6.44 -8.83
N ALA A 61 -16.38 -6.03 -7.88
CA ALA A 61 -16.14 -4.79 -7.14
C ALA A 61 -14.97 -4.92 -6.15
N LEU A 62 -14.78 -6.08 -5.53
CA LEU A 62 -13.62 -6.35 -4.67
C LEU A 62 -12.32 -6.44 -5.50
N ASP A 63 -12.36 -7.02 -6.71
CA ASP A 63 -11.23 -7.07 -7.64
C ASP A 63 -10.79 -5.64 -8.03
N LEU A 64 -11.76 -4.75 -8.26
CA LEU A 64 -11.49 -3.34 -8.52
C LEU A 64 -10.81 -2.66 -7.33
N LEU A 65 -11.31 -2.86 -6.10
CA LEU A 65 -10.72 -2.29 -4.89
C LEU A 65 -9.33 -2.86 -4.58
N GLU A 66 -9.09 -4.15 -4.86
CA GLU A 66 -7.77 -4.75 -4.73
C GLU A 66 -6.82 -4.19 -5.78
N ALA A 67 -7.30 -4.03 -7.01
CA ALA A 67 -6.58 -3.37 -8.09
C ALA A 67 -6.18 -1.94 -7.75
N GLU A 68 -6.98 -1.20 -7.03
CA GLU A 68 -6.69 0.16 -6.54
C GLU A 68 -5.80 0.17 -5.26
N GLY A 69 -5.35 -0.99 -4.78
CA GLY A 69 -4.56 -1.09 -3.54
C GLY A 69 -5.35 -0.82 -2.27
N ALA A 70 -6.67 -0.67 -2.36
CA ALA A 70 -7.55 -0.43 -1.20
C ALA A 70 -7.84 -1.72 -0.41
N LEU A 71 -7.55 -2.88 -0.97
CA LEU A 71 -7.74 -4.19 -0.34
C LEU A 71 -6.56 -5.11 -0.62
N PHE A 72 -6.35 -6.05 0.28
CA PHE A 72 -5.31 -7.07 0.21
C PHE A 72 -5.92 -8.45 0.45
N ARG A 73 -5.84 -9.36 -0.54
CA ARG A 73 -6.32 -10.74 -0.39
C ARG A 73 -5.19 -11.68 -0.03
N ARG A 74 -5.43 -12.54 0.93
CA ARG A 74 -4.53 -13.62 1.27
C ARG A 74 -5.29 -14.94 1.27
N ARG A 75 -4.81 -15.88 0.43
CA ARG A 75 -5.43 -17.20 0.28
C ARG A 75 -5.53 -17.91 1.66
N GLY A 76 -6.75 -18.33 2.04
CA GLY A 76 -7.01 -19.01 3.31
C GLY A 76 -7.09 -18.10 4.54
N GLN A 77 -6.74 -16.81 4.42
CA GLN A 77 -6.78 -15.86 5.55
C GLN A 77 -7.87 -14.79 5.41
N GLY A 78 -8.31 -14.50 4.18
CA GLY A 78 -9.38 -13.54 3.91
C GLY A 78 -8.92 -12.30 3.15
N THR A 79 -9.75 -11.26 3.20
CA THR A 79 -9.50 -9.95 2.58
C THR A 79 -9.33 -8.90 3.68
N PHE A 80 -8.29 -8.07 3.56
CA PHE A 80 -7.89 -7.07 4.54
C PHE A 80 -7.95 -5.67 3.92
N VAL A 81 -8.15 -4.64 4.73
CA VAL A 81 -8.14 -3.22 4.32
C VAL A 81 -6.74 -2.60 4.41
N GLN A 82 -5.82 -3.31 5.03
CA GLN A 82 -4.38 -2.98 5.08
C GLN A 82 -3.60 -4.24 4.73
N PRO A 83 -2.32 -4.13 4.37
CA PRO A 83 -1.49 -5.32 4.17
C PRO A 83 -1.60 -6.25 5.37
N PRO A 84 -1.87 -7.55 5.16
CA PRO A 84 -2.14 -8.47 6.26
C PRO A 84 -0.92 -8.61 7.18
N PRO A 85 -1.15 -8.80 8.50
CA PRO A 85 -0.04 -9.06 9.43
C PRO A 85 0.62 -10.41 9.11
N ALA A 86 1.87 -10.57 9.55
CA ALA A 86 2.58 -11.83 9.46
C ALA A 86 1.82 -12.97 10.17
N THR A 87 2.01 -14.18 9.68
CA THR A 87 1.27 -15.38 10.16
C THR A 87 1.44 -15.62 11.66
N ASP A 88 2.58 -15.22 12.25
CA ASP A 88 2.88 -15.35 13.69
C ASP A 88 3.03 -13.98 14.37
N ALA A 89 2.02 -13.14 14.22
CA ALA A 89 2.04 -11.76 14.72
C ALA A 89 2.26 -11.64 16.23
N ALA A 90 1.76 -12.59 17.03
CA ALA A 90 1.95 -12.57 18.49
C ALA A 90 3.42 -12.75 18.88
N ARG A 91 4.11 -13.69 18.23
CA ARG A 91 5.54 -13.94 18.44
C ARG A 91 6.39 -12.77 17.97
N LEU A 92 6.05 -12.18 16.83
CA LEU A 92 6.74 -11.01 16.30
C LEU A 92 6.52 -9.76 17.16
N LYS A 93 5.35 -9.59 17.77
CA LYS A 93 5.12 -8.53 18.77
C LYS A 93 6.02 -8.68 20.00
N SER A 94 6.22 -9.91 20.48
CA SER A 94 7.18 -10.17 21.57
C SER A 94 8.64 -9.93 21.15
N LEU A 95 9.01 -10.24 19.91
CA LEU A 95 10.33 -9.92 19.35
C LEU A 95 10.54 -8.41 19.27
N ALA A 96 9.54 -7.67 18.80
CA ALA A 96 9.60 -6.22 18.65
C ALA A 96 9.88 -5.45 19.95
N GLN A 97 9.57 -6.04 21.10
CA GLN A 97 9.90 -5.46 22.42
C GLN A 97 11.38 -5.62 22.79
N ARG A 98 12.14 -6.41 22.03
CA ARG A 98 13.54 -6.78 22.32
C ARG A 98 14.52 -6.30 21.25
N VAL A 99 14.03 -5.76 20.14
CA VAL A 99 14.85 -5.24 19.05
C VAL A 99 14.77 -3.72 19.00
N SER A 100 15.90 -3.11 18.71
CA SER A 100 16.05 -1.66 18.53
C SER A 100 15.66 -1.24 17.10
N PRO A 101 15.33 0.04 16.86
CA PRO A 101 15.18 0.59 15.52
C PRO A 101 16.40 0.35 14.63
N GLN A 102 17.62 0.41 15.19
CA GLN A 102 18.85 0.15 14.47
C GLN A 102 18.92 -1.28 13.93
N GLU A 103 18.64 -2.29 14.77
CA GLU A 103 18.62 -3.70 14.34
C GLU A 103 17.56 -3.95 13.24
N VAL A 104 16.42 -3.26 13.31
CA VAL A 104 15.43 -3.31 12.24
C VAL A 104 15.96 -2.70 10.95
N MET A 105 16.67 -1.55 11.01
CA MET A 105 17.26 -0.92 9.82
C MET A 105 18.36 -1.79 9.20
N GLU A 106 19.18 -2.47 10.00
CA GLU A 106 20.18 -3.41 9.50
C GLU A 106 19.57 -4.51 8.63
N VAL A 107 18.44 -5.08 9.06
CA VAL A 107 17.72 -6.10 8.28
C VAL A 107 17.07 -5.50 7.04
N ARG A 108 16.46 -4.32 7.13
CA ARG A 108 15.85 -3.62 6.00
C ARG A 108 16.85 -3.36 4.89
N LEU A 109 18.03 -2.86 5.24
CA LEU A 109 19.13 -2.57 4.31
C LEU A 109 19.63 -3.80 3.54
N GLN A 110 19.48 -5.00 4.09
CA GLN A 110 19.84 -6.25 3.39
C GLN A 110 18.71 -6.79 2.51
N ILE A 111 17.46 -6.55 2.87
CA ILE A 111 16.32 -7.22 2.24
C ILE A 111 15.62 -6.33 1.21
N GLU A 112 15.30 -5.09 1.56
CA GLU A 112 14.44 -4.24 0.71
C GLU A 112 15.11 -3.79 -0.60
N PRO A 113 16.42 -3.53 -0.69
CA PRO A 113 17.08 -3.27 -1.98
C PRO A 113 16.97 -4.45 -2.96
N ALA A 114 17.13 -5.68 -2.46
CA ALA A 114 16.96 -6.87 -3.27
C ALA A 114 15.48 -7.03 -3.75
N LEU A 115 14.51 -6.72 -2.89
CA LEU A 115 13.09 -6.71 -3.25
C LEU A 115 12.80 -5.67 -4.34
N ALA A 116 13.34 -4.46 -4.25
CA ALA A 116 13.17 -3.41 -5.27
C ALA A 116 13.74 -3.84 -6.63
N GLY A 117 14.93 -4.44 -6.65
CA GLY A 117 15.52 -4.98 -7.86
C GLY A 117 14.69 -6.11 -8.48
N LEU A 118 14.15 -7.02 -7.67
CA LEU A 118 13.26 -8.09 -8.14
C LEU A 118 11.91 -7.55 -8.63
N ALA A 119 11.34 -6.57 -7.95
CA ALA A 119 10.09 -5.91 -8.35
C ALA A 119 10.23 -5.28 -9.74
N ALA A 120 11.33 -4.60 -10.02
CA ALA A 120 11.61 -4.02 -11.34
C ALA A 120 11.60 -5.06 -12.47
N LEU A 121 12.09 -6.28 -12.20
CA LEU A 121 12.17 -7.36 -13.19
C LEU A 121 10.86 -8.14 -13.36
N ARG A 122 10.02 -8.19 -12.34
CA ARG A 122 8.91 -9.17 -12.25
C ARG A 122 7.53 -8.56 -12.23
N ALA A 123 7.39 -7.25 -11.96
CA ALA A 123 6.10 -6.60 -11.92
C ALA A 123 5.39 -6.70 -13.26
N ASP A 124 4.15 -7.20 -13.27
CA ASP A 124 3.24 -7.13 -14.41
C ASP A 124 2.63 -5.73 -14.55
N ASP A 125 1.93 -5.48 -15.65
CA ASP A 125 1.36 -4.16 -15.95
C ASP A 125 0.34 -3.71 -14.91
N GLN A 126 -0.48 -4.64 -14.40
CA GLN A 126 -1.45 -4.34 -13.35
C GLN A 126 -0.77 -3.93 -12.05
N ALA A 127 0.26 -4.67 -11.62
CA ALA A 127 1.03 -4.34 -10.43
C ALA A 127 1.73 -2.98 -10.57
N ARG A 128 2.24 -2.66 -11.77
CA ARG A 128 2.86 -1.35 -12.07
C ARG A 128 1.89 -0.19 -11.92
N GLU A 129 0.67 -0.33 -12.45
CA GLU A 129 -0.38 0.70 -12.32
C GLU A 129 -0.74 0.97 -10.86
N LEU A 130 -0.93 -0.09 -10.09
CA LEU A 130 -1.23 -0.01 -8.65
C LEU A 130 -0.10 0.59 -7.84
N PHE A 131 1.14 0.26 -8.20
CA PHE A 131 2.31 0.80 -7.54
C PHE A 131 2.47 2.30 -7.81
N ALA A 132 2.14 2.77 -9.01
CA ALA A 132 2.11 4.20 -9.31
C ALA A 132 1.11 4.94 -8.41
N GLN A 133 -0.08 4.38 -8.15
CA GLN A 133 -1.05 4.94 -7.22
C GLN A 133 -0.55 4.96 -5.77
N ALA A 134 0.07 3.87 -5.32
CA ALA A 134 0.67 3.80 -3.98
C ALA A 134 1.80 4.83 -3.81
N THR A 135 2.60 5.05 -4.87
CA THR A 135 3.62 6.10 -4.88
C THR A 135 3.01 7.49 -4.74
N GLN A 136 1.96 7.79 -5.50
CA GLN A 136 1.28 9.08 -5.42
C GLN A 136 0.70 9.33 -4.03
N ALA A 137 0.17 8.31 -3.37
CA ALA A 137 -0.35 8.41 -2.01
C ALA A 137 0.69 8.87 -0.99
N THR A 138 1.98 8.55 -1.18
CA THR A 138 3.06 9.04 -0.28
C THR A 138 3.36 10.52 -0.48
N LEU A 139 3.11 11.06 -1.68
CA LEU A 139 3.29 12.49 -2.00
C LEU A 139 2.10 13.34 -1.54
N ASP A 140 0.90 12.79 -1.62
CA ASP A 140 -0.35 13.48 -1.32
C ASP A 140 -0.75 13.41 0.17
N ALA A 141 0.04 12.73 1.00
CA ALA A 141 -0.25 12.53 2.41
C ALA A 141 -0.27 13.88 3.18
N PRO A 142 -1.41 14.28 3.76
CA PRO A 142 -1.56 15.60 4.39
C PRO A 142 -0.92 15.71 5.77
N ASP A 143 -0.64 14.57 6.40
CA ASP A 143 -0.09 14.49 7.76
C ASP A 143 0.76 13.23 7.92
N GLN A 144 1.47 13.14 9.04
CA GLN A 144 2.35 12.03 9.34
C GLN A 144 1.61 10.68 9.41
N HIS A 145 0.42 10.64 9.98
CA HIS A 145 -0.33 9.38 10.09
C HIS A 145 -0.71 8.84 8.70
N SER A 146 -1.15 9.71 7.82
CA SER A 146 -1.47 9.38 6.42
C SER A 146 -0.22 8.98 5.65
N TYR A 147 0.91 9.68 5.87
CA TYR A 147 2.19 9.35 5.27
C TYR A 147 2.68 7.97 5.73
N ASP A 148 2.62 7.67 7.02
CA ASP A 148 3.02 6.38 7.58
C ASP A 148 2.23 5.22 6.99
N ALA A 149 0.93 5.41 6.78
CA ALA A 149 0.08 4.41 6.14
C ALA A 149 0.42 4.23 4.65
N ALA A 150 0.68 5.32 3.93
CA ALA A 150 1.07 5.29 2.53
C ALA A 150 2.46 4.65 2.32
N ASP A 151 3.44 5.01 3.17
CA ASP A 151 4.79 4.44 3.20
C ASP A 151 4.75 2.91 3.43
N ASP A 152 3.92 2.47 4.36
CA ASP A 152 3.75 1.04 4.65
C ASP A 152 3.19 0.27 3.44
N VAL A 153 2.22 0.83 2.75
CA VAL A 153 1.65 0.26 1.51
C VAL A 153 2.67 0.29 0.38
N PHE A 154 3.40 1.38 0.20
CA PHE A 154 4.42 1.54 -0.84
C PHE A 154 5.48 0.44 -0.77
N HIS A 155 6.11 0.26 0.38
CA HIS A 155 7.12 -0.77 0.59
C HIS A 155 6.55 -2.19 0.52
N TYR A 156 5.31 -2.40 1.01
CA TYR A 156 4.63 -3.69 0.88
C TYR A 156 4.40 -4.06 -0.59
N LYS A 157 3.97 -3.12 -1.43
CA LYS A 157 3.78 -3.35 -2.86
C LYS A 157 5.09 -3.73 -3.56
N ILE A 158 6.22 -3.15 -3.20
CA ILE A 158 7.53 -3.57 -3.70
C ILE A 158 7.81 -5.04 -3.35
N ALA A 159 7.56 -5.43 -2.09
CA ALA A 159 7.76 -6.80 -1.65
C ALA A 159 6.81 -7.80 -2.37
N GLU A 160 5.57 -7.38 -2.62
CA GLU A 160 4.58 -8.17 -3.36
C GLU A 160 4.99 -8.34 -4.83
N MET A 161 5.42 -7.25 -5.50
CA MET A 161 5.89 -7.24 -6.89
C MET A 161 7.19 -8.03 -7.10
N ALA A 162 7.98 -8.30 -6.05
CA ALA A 162 9.12 -9.19 -6.12
C ALA A 162 8.73 -10.65 -6.43
N GLN A 163 7.44 -11.00 -6.37
CA GLN A 163 6.86 -12.29 -6.71
C GLN A 163 7.61 -13.49 -6.10
N ASN A 164 8.04 -13.34 -4.84
CA ASN A 164 8.68 -14.39 -4.06
C ASN A 164 7.98 -14.53 -2.70
N PRO A 165 7.15 -15.56 -2.50
CA PRO A 165 6.39 -15.74 -1.26
C PRO A 165 7.23 -15.81 0.01
N LEU A 166 8.47 -16.31 -0.07
CA LEU A 166 9.37 -16.38 1.08
C LEU A 166 9.88 -14.96 1.44
N PHE A 167 10.31 -14.17 0.46
CA PHE A 167 10.68 -12.78 0.69
C PHE A 167 9.52 -11.95 1.23
N LEU A 168 8.30 -12.14 0.69
CA LEU A 168 7.12 -11.46 1.20
C LEU A 168 6.86 -11.81 2.66
N THR A 169 7.00 -13.09 3.06
CA THR A 169 6.85 -13.53 4.45
C THR A 169 7.91 -12.87 5.36
N VAL A 170 9.16 -12.78 4.91
CA VAL A 170 10.22 -12.09 5.66
C VAL A 170 9.91 -10.60 5.81
N TYR A 171 9.48 -9.95 4.72
CA TYR A 171 9.12 -8.53 4.75
C TYR A 171 7.93 -8.27 5.70
N GLU A 172 6.90 -9.13 5.71
CA GLU A 172 5.77 -9.03 6.63
C GLU A 172 6.18 -9.16 8.11
N ALA A 173 7.21 -9.97 8.39
CA ALA A 173 7.78 -10.04 9.74
C ALA A 173 8.46 -8.70 10.12
N ILE A 174 9.29 -8.13 9.24
CA ILE A 174 9.92 -6.82 9.42
C ILE A 174 8.84 -5.74 9.64
N ARG A 175 7.84 -5.70 8.78
CA ARG A 175 6.72 -4.77 8.85
C ARG A 175 5.97 -4.89 10.18
N THR A 176 5.69 -6.10 10.64
CA THR A 176 5.02 -6.35 11.91
C THR A 176 5.83 -5.83 13.11
N VAL A 177 7.15 -5.95 13.06
CA VAL A 177 8.06 -5.42 14.09
C VAL A 177 8.06 -3.88 14.04
N ARG A 178 8.14 -3.26 12.86
CA ARG A 178 8.07 -1.81 12.66
C ARG A 178 6.78 -1.17 13.18
N ALA A 179 5.66 -1.88 13.11
CA ALA A 179 4.36 -1.38 13.58
C ALA A 179 4.26 -1.26 15.12
N GLN A 180 5.31 -1.60 15.88
CA GLN A 180 5.28 -1.52 17.34
C GLN A 180 5.59 -0.11 17.84
N SER A 181 5.17 0.18 19.08
CA SER A 181 5.18 1.51 19.68
C SER A 181 6.55 2.20 19.70
N SER A 182 7.64 1.47 19.92
CA SER A 182 9.00 2.05 19.93
C SER A 182 9.35 2.70 18.60
N TRP A 183 9.11 2.00 17.50
CA TRP A 183 9.35 2.50 16.15
C TRP A 183 8.43 3.70 15.81
N ALA A 184 7.13 3.56 16.10
CA ALA A 184 6.17 4.63 15.86
C ALA A 184 6.50 5.91 16.64
N THR A 185 6.95 5.78 17.89
CA THR A 185 7.39 6.92 18.71
C THR A 185 8.63 7.59 18.10
N THR A 186 9.61 6.82 17.66
CA THR A 186 10.82 7.37 17.01
C THR A 186 10.46 8.12 15.72
N ARG A 187 9.59 7.57 14.88
CA ARG A 187 9.12 8.26 13.66
C ARG A 187 8.39 9.56 14.00
N ALA A 188 7.50 9.52 14.98
CA ALA A 188 6.74 10.70 15.40
C ALA A 188 7.64 11.87 15.89
N ALA A 189 8.81 11.55 16.42
CA ALA A 189 9.77 12.55 16.88
C ALA A 189 10.61 13.17 15.75
N HIS A 190 10.81 12.46 14.62
CA HIS A 190 11.78 12.83 13.58
C HIS A 190 11.16 13.17 12.22
N TYR A 191 9.91 12.79 11.96
CA TYR A 191 9.25 13.00 10.66
C TYR A 191 8.52 14.33 10.61
N SER A 192 9.26 15.41 10.28
CA SER A 192 8.66 16.71 9.96
C SER A 192 8.04 16.69 8.55
N PRO A 193 7.20 17.68 8.19
CA PRO A 193 6.69 17.83 6.83
C PRO A 193 7.79 17.87 5.77
N GLU A 194 8.93 18.51 6.06
CA GLU A 194 10.08 18.60 5.16
C GLU A 194 10.73 17.22 4.96
N VAL A 195 10.89 16.44 6.02
CA VAL A 195 11.41 15.05 5.95
C VAL A 195 10.48 14.19 5.12
N MET A 196 9.17 14.25 5.36
CA MET A 196 8.19 13.50 4.59
C MET A 196 8.20 13.85 3.10
N ALA A 197 8.38 15.14 2.76
CA ALA A 197 8.50 15.60 1.38
C ALA A 197 9.76 15.04 0.71
N VAL A 198 10.91 15.04 1.39
CA VAL A 198 12.16 14.46 0.88
C VAL A 198 12.01 12.95 0.65
N LEU A 199 11.48 12.21 1.63
CA LEU A 199 11.29 10.77 1.52
C LEU A 199 10.27 10.42 0.42
N GLY A 200 9.19 11.20 0.28
CA GLY A 200 8.21 11.04 -0.81
C GLY A 200 8.84 11.25 -2.20
N GLN A 201 9.74 12.23 -2.34
CA GLN A 201 10.49 12.44 -3.59
C GLN A 201 11.43 11.26 -3.90
N GLN A 202 12.05 10.65 -2.88
CA GLN A 202 12.86 9.44 -3.03
C GLN A 202 11.98 8.26 -3.47
N HIS A 203 10.76 8.11 -2.92
CA HIS A 203 9.79 7.10 -3.37
C HIS A 203 9.42 7.27 -4.84
N GLN A 204 9.21 8.49 -5.30
CA GLN A 204 8.93 8.78 -6.71
C GLN A 204 10.10 8.36 -7.62
N THR A 205 11.34 8.66 -7.21
CA THR A 205 12.55 8.28 -7.94
C THR A 205 12.72 6.77 -8.02
N LEU A 206 12.50 6.08 -6.89
CA LEU A 206 12.52 4.62 -6.80
C LEU A 206 11.43 3.99 -7.68
N ALA A 207 10.23 4.52 -7.61
CA ALA A 207 9.11 4.04 -8.42
C ALA A 207 9.41 4.19 -9.93
N ALA A 208 10.00 5.30 -10.35
CA ALA A 208 10.39 5.50 -11.75
C ALA A 208 11.38 4.42 -12.23
N ALA A 209 12.35 4.02 -11.41
CA ALA A 209 13.29 2.94 -11.73
C ALA A 209 12.58 1.58 -11.81
N ILE A 210 11.71 1.27 -10.85
CA ILE A 210 10.94 0.01 -10.84
C ILE A 210 10.02 -0.08 -12.06
N LEU A 211 9.27 0.99 -12.35
CA LEU A 211 8.33 1.03 -13.49
C LEU A 211 9.05 0.92 -14.85
N LYS A 212 10.30 1.37 -14.92
CA LYS A 212 11.17 1.24 -16.09
C LYS A 212 11.76 -0.16 -16.26
N GLY A 213 11.70 -1.00 -15.23
CA GLY A 213 12.37 -2.30 -15.19
C GLY A 213 13.87 -2.22 -14.93
N ASP A 214 14.36 -1.09 -14.42
CA ASP A 214 15.80 -0.87 -14.13
C ASP A 214 16.16 -1.42 -12.75
N SER A 215 16.44 -2.72 -12.71
CA SER A 215 16.76 -3.44 -11.48
C SER A 215 18.00 -2.90 -10.74
N PRO A 216 19.12 -2.62 -11.41
CA PRO A 216 20.30 -2.04 -10.73
C PRO A 216 19.98 -0.68 -10.10
N ALA A 217 19.30 0.21 -10.84
CA ALA A 217 18.93 1.52 -10.32
C ALA A 217 17.93 1.40 -9.16
N ALA A 218 16.91 0.54 -9.28
CA ALA A 218 15.93 0.32 -8.21
C ALA A 218 16.60 -0.19 -6.92
N THR A 219 17.54 -1.11 -7.04
CA THR A 219 18.32 -1.63 -5.90
C THR A 219 19.12 -0.51 -5.21
N GLN A 220 19.86 0.29 -5.99
CA GLN A 220 20.70 1.36 -5.45
C GLN A 220 19.84 2.46 -4.81
N ILE A 221 18.78 2.91 -5.49
CA ILE A 221 17.92 3.97 -4.96
C ILE A 221 17.23 3.53 -3.66
N MET A 222 16.78 2.27 -3.56
CA MET A 222 16.22 1.74 -2.32
C MET A 222 17.27 1.74 -1.19
N GLN A 223 18.48 1.37 -1.50
CA GLN A 223 19.58 1.40 -0.53
C GLN A 223 19.85 2.81 -0.02
N ASP A 224 19.95 3.78 -0.92
CA ASP A 224 20.16 5.20 -0.58
C ASP A 224 19.01 5.77 0.24
N HIS A 225 17.76 5.43 -0.14
CA HIS A 225 16.56 5.79 0.59
C HIS A 225 16.60 5.27 2.04
N LEU A 226 16.94 3.99 2.23
CA LEU A 226 17.00 3.39 3.57
C LEU A 226 18.14 3.95 4.42
N HIS A 227 19.27 4.35 3.82
CA HIS A 227 20.32 5.08 4.53
C HIS A 227 19.82 6.44 5.01
N CYS A 228 19.13 7.20 4.15
CA CYS A 228 18.50 8.47 4.55
C CYS A 228 17.49 8.28 5.69
N VAL A 229 16.66 7.23 5.62
CA VAL A 229 15.71 6.87 6.70
C VAL A 229 16.48 6.54 8.00
N ALA A 230 17.55 5.75 7.93
CA ALA A 230 18.37 5.40 9.09
C ALA A 230 19.01 6.64 9.73
N GLU A 231 19.60 7.51 8.93
CA GLU A 231 20.18 8.78 9.39
C GLU A 231 19.12 9.64 10.08
N THR A 232 17.94 9.76 9.49
CA THR A 232 16.83 10.54 10.07
C THR A 232 16.36 9.97 11.41
N LEU A 233 16.24 8.64 11.53
CA LEU A 233 15.68 8.00 12.72
C LEU A 233 16.70 7.77 13.85
N LEU A 234 17.98 7.65 13.50
CA LEU A 234 19.05 7.28 14.44
C LEU A 234 19.93 8.47 14.85
N GLN A 235 19.67 9.68 14.32
CA GLN A 235 20.29 10.89 14.85
C GLN A 235 19.84 11.08 16.30
N SER A 236 20.80 11.11 17.21
CA SER A 236 20.53 11.53 18.58
C SER A 236 20.04 12.98 18.57
N PRO A 237 19.03 13.34 19.37
CA PRO A 237 18.56 14.73 19.49
C PRO A 237 19.65 15.62 20.08
#